data_75fa050ff4db318e934c43369c79c6eb
#
_entry.id   75fa050ff4db318e934c43369c79c6eb
#
_cell.length_a   1.000
_cell.length_b   1.000
_cell.length_c   1.000
_cell.angle_alpha   90.00
_cell.angle_beta   90.00
_cell.angle_gamma   90.00
#
_symmetry.space_group_name_H-M   'P 1'
#
loop_
_entity.id
_entity.type
_entity.pdbx_description
1 polymer ?
#
loop_
_entity_poly.entity_id
_entity_poly.type
_entity_poly.pdbx_seq_one_letter_code
_entity_poly.pdbx_strand_id
1 'polypeptide(L)'
;MTVWLRRCASFAEEAEADRDYWSAFAPDERVALIADLRQEWNTMNGVNEPASRDFRDFLELLVHHEVKALIIGAFAVAFHAKPRFTKDLDIFVEATSENAERLLHAIDAFGFGTLGLTVDDFGPGRVTQLGDPPNRIDLVTSIDGVTFEEAWASRAAGKYGGVDVWYIGRDALVRNKTAAARPQDLMDLATLR
;
A
#
# COMPACT_ATOMS: atom_id res chain seq x y z
N MET A 1 -9.29 25.09 9.26
CA MET A 1 -10.06 23.94 8.73
C MET A 1 -11.37 24.47 8.19
N THR A 2 -11.58 24.42 6.87
CA THR A 2 -12.82 24.92 6.26
C THR A 2 -13.83 23.79 6.31
N VAL A 3 -14.86 23.93 7.14
CA VAL A 3 -15.96 22.98 7.18
C VAL A 3 -16.88 23.28 6.00
N TRP A 4 -17.02 22.32 5.10
CA TRP A 4 -18.02 22.47 4.07
C TRP A 4 -19.24 21.60 4.34
N LEU A 5 -20.41 22.13 4.03
CA LEU A 5 -21.65 21.40 4.04
C LEU A 5 -22.12 21.22 2.60
N ARG A 6 -22.19 19.97 2.14
CA ARG A 6 -22.84 19.61 0.87
C ARG A 6 -24.09 18.79 1.18
N ARG A 7 -25.18 19.08 0.48
CA ARG A 7 -26.40 18.27 0.53
C ARG A 7 -26.47 17.47 -0.76
N CYS A 8 -26.52 16.15 -0.63
CA CYS A 8 -26.72 15.23 -1.74
C CYS A 8 -28.14 14.65 -1.67
N ALA A 9 -28.78 14.49 -2.82
CA ALA A 9 -30.13 13.95 -2.90
C ALA A 9 -30.16 12.42 -2.86
N SER A 10 -29.00 11.77 -3.07
CA SER A 10 -28.87 10.32 -3.05
C SER A 10 -27.44 9.88 -2.71
N PHE A 11 -27.25 8.62 -2.32
CA PHE A 11 -25.92 8.01 -2.14
C PHE A 11 -25.08 8.00 -3.44
N ALA A 12 -25.72 7.94 -4.61
CA ALA A 12 -25.02 8.01 -5.89
C ALA A 12 -24.42 9.40 -6.12
N GLU A 13 -25.16 10.46 -5.82
CA GLU A 13 -24.68 11.85 -5.89
C GLU A 13 -23.56 12.11 -4.86
N GLU A 14 -23.67 11.56 -3.66
CA GLU A 14 -22.62 11.62 -2.64
C GLU A 14 -21.33 10.95 -3.14
N ALA A 15 -21.44 9.75 -3.71
CA ALA A 15 -20.30 9.01 -4.25
C ALA A 15 -19.63 9.72 -5.44
N GLU A 16 -20.40 10.36 -6.31
CA GLU A 16 -19.88 11.19 -7.41
C GLU A 16 -19.15 12.41 -6.85
N ALA A 17 -19.74 13.11 -5.90
CA ALA A 17 -19.13 14.25 -5.24
C ALA A 17 -17.81 13.90 -4.51
N ASP A 18 -17.76 12.75 -3.89
CA ASP A 18 -16.54 12.23 -3.27
C ASP A 18 -15.45 11.94 -4.32
N ARG A 19 -15.81 11.29 -5.44
CA ARG A 19 -14.85 11.05 -6.54
C ARG A 19 -14.30 12.35 -7.11
N ASP A 20 -15.16 13.33 -7.38
CA ASP A 20 -14.75 14.64 -7.89
C ASP A 20 -13.79 15.34 -6.92
N TYR A 21 -14.12 15.33 -5.62
CA TYR A 21 -13.28 15.93 -4.59
C TYR A 21 -11.88 15.28 -4.57
N TRP A 22 -11.82 13.94 -4.51
CA TRP A 22 -10.54 13.24 -4.43
C TRP A 22 -9.76 13.26 -5.74
N SER A 23 -10.42 13.41 -6.89
CA SER A 23 -9.75 13.54 -8.19
C SER A 23 -8.98 14.86 -8.33
N ALA A 24 -9.32 15.88 -7.53
CA ALA A 24 -8.61 17.16 -7.51
C ALA A 24 -7.20 17.07 -6.86
N PHE A 25 -6.93 16.01 -6.08
CA PHE A 25 -5.61 15.78 -5.48
C PHE A 25 -4.76 14.89 -6.39
N ALA A 26 -3.45 15.20 -6.47
CA ALA A 26 -2.52 14.30 -7.12
C ALA A 26 -2.44 12.95 -6.36
N PRO A 27 -2.13 11.84 -7.06
CA PRO A 27 -2.03 10.52 -6.42
C PRO A 27 -1.12 10.50 -5.19
N ASP A 28 0.05 11.14 -5.29
CA ASP A 28 1.03 11.20 -4.20
C ASP A 28 0.53 12.05 -3.01
N GLU A 29 -0.28 13.09 -3.26
CA GLU A 29 -0.92 13.88 -2.20
C GLU A 29 -1.95 13.03 -1.43
N ARG A 30 -2.74 12.23 -2.13
CA ARG A 30 -3.70 11.30 -1.48
C ARG A 30 -2.99 10.25 -0.63
N VAL A 31 -1.85 9.75 -1.08
CA VAL A 31 -1.02 8.81 -0.30
C VAL A 31 -0.46 9.50 0.95
N ALA A 32 0.01 10.74 0.84
CA ALA A 32 0.54 11.50 1.97
C ALA A 32 -0.50 11.70 3.10
N LEU A 33 -1.77 11.86 2.76
CA LEU A 33 -2.86 11.97 3.75
C LEU A 33 -3.01 10.74 4.64
N ILE A 34 -2.60 9.55 4.19
CA ILE A 34 -2.57 8.37 5.05
C ILE A 34 -1.56 8.56 6.20
N ALA A 35 -0.41 9.17 5.92
CA ALA A 35 0.59 9.45 6.95
C ALA A 35 0.01 10.38 8.04
N ASP A 36 -0.73 11.42 7.64
CA ASP A 36 -1.42 12.31 8.57
C ASP A 36 -2.45 11.58 9.43
N LEU A 37 -3.30 10.74 8.81
CA LEU A 37 -4.28 9.92 9.52
C LEU A 37 -3.60 8.94 10.52
N ARG A 38 -2.46 8.38 10.16
CA ARG A 38 -1.67 7.51 11.05
C ARG A 38 -1.07 8.30 12.21
N GLN A 39 -0.55 9.49 11.95
CA GLN A 39 -0.03 10.40 12.98
C GLN A 39 -1.11 10.79 13.99
N GLU A 40 -2.30 11.16 13.53
CA GLU A 40 -3.44 11.47 14.39
C GLU A 40 -3.82 10.26 15.25
N TRP A 41 -3.91 9.06 14.64
CA TRP A 41 -4.22 7.83 15.35
C TRP A 41 -3.16 7.52 16.43
N ASN A 42 -1.87 7.64 16.11
CA ASN A 42 -0.77 7.41 17.04
C ASN A 42 -0.87 8.36 18.23
N THR A 43 -1.11 9.64 17.96
CA THR A 43 -1.28 10.69 18.99
C THR A 43 -2.44 10.37 19.94
N MET A 44 -3.59 9.97 19.40
CA MET A 44 -4.77 9.60 20.20
C MET A 44 -4.56 8.34 21.03
N ASN A 45 -3.69 7.42 20.61
CA ASN A 45 -3.42 6.15 21.30
C ASN A 45 -2.12 6.15 22.11
N GLY A 46 -1.44 7.31 22.25
CA GLY A 46 -0.21 7.43 23.04
C GLY A 46 0.99 6.72 22.45
N VAL A 47 1.00 6.46 21.13
CA VAL A 47 2.12 5.85 20.39
C VAL A 47 3.09 6.96 19.99
N ASN A 48 4.29 6.98 20.59
CA ASN A 48 5.29 8.02 20.39
C ASN A 48 6.26 7.77 19.23
N GLU A 49 5.92 6.93 18.28
CA GLU A 49 6.77 6.66 17.12
C GLU A 49 6.31 7.40 15.86
N PRO A 50 7.25 7.97 15.08
CA PRO A 50 6.92 8.60 13.81
C PRO A 50 6.48 7.54 12.80
N ALA A 51 5.18 7.42 12.59
CA ALA A 51 4.52 6.39 11.77
C ALA A 51 4.93 6.36 10.28
N SER A 52 5.68 7.35 9.81
CA SER A 52 6.01 7.48 8.38
C SER A 52 7.47 7.11 8.05
N ARG A 53 8.35 7.13 9.06
CA ARG A 53 9.79 6.94 8.81
C ARG A 53 10.10 5.53 8.35
N ASP A 54 9.54 4.55 9.03
CA ASP A 54 9.87 3.15 8.79
C ASP A 54 9.44 2.66 7.39
N PHE A 55 8.24 3.04 6.92
CA PHE A 55 7.77 2.64 5.59
C PHE A 55 8.55 3.33 4.48
N ARG A 56 8.87 4.63 4.63
CA ARG A 56 9.67 5.37 3.66
C ARG A 56 11.07 4.78 3.54
N ASP A 57 11.71 4.55 4.67
CA ASP A 57 13.10 4.07 4.72
C ASP A 57 13.18 2.63 4.17
N PHE A 58 12.18 1.78 4.45
CA PHE A 58 12.10 0.46 3.86
C PHE A 58 11.91 0.49 2.34
N LEU A 59 11.00 1.33 1.84
CA LEU A 59 10.76 1.49 0.41
C LEU A 59 12.00 2.03 -0.32
N GLU A 60 12.76 2.94 0.30
CA GLU A 60 14.03 3.42 -0.23
C GLU A 60 15.07 2.30 -0.36
N LEU A 61 15.12 1.39 0.61
CA LEU A 61 15.98 0.20 0.55
C LEU A 61 15.53 -0.79 -0.54
N LEU A 62 14.21 -1.01 -0.72
CA LEU A 62 13.73 -1.85 -1.82
C LEU A 62 14.16 -1.30 -3.17
N VAL A 63 14.09 0.01 -3.36
CA VAL A 63 14.54 0.68 -4.60
C VAL A 63 16.06 0.56 -4.75
N HIS A 64 16.83 0.79 -3.67
CA HIS A 64 18.29 0.70 -3.67
C HIS A 64 18.80 -0.70 -4.06
N HIS A 65 18.15 -1.74 -3.57
CA HIS A 65 18.48 -3.13 -3.88
C HIS A 65 17.78 -3.67 -5.13
N GLU A 66 17.14 -2.80 -5.93
CA GLU A 66 16.44 -3.15 -7.17
C GLU A 66 15.41 -4.28 -7.02
N VAL A 67 14.72 -4.31 -5.86
CA VAL A 67 13.66 -5.29 -5.61
C VAL A 67 12.46 -4.99 -6.49
N LYS A 68 12.00 -5.99 -7.23
CA LYS A 68 10.72 -5.91 -7.95
C LYS A 68 9.58 -6.05 -6.97
N ALA A 69 8.97 -4.92 -6.64
CA ALA A 69 7.92 -4.79 -5.64
C ALA A 69 6.86 -3.77 -6.08
N LEU A 70 5.63 -4.01 -5.69
CA LEU A 70 4.47 -3.15 -5.94
C LEU A 70 3.78 -2.83 -4.61
N ILE A 71 3.51 -1.57 -4.35
CA ILE A 71 2.62 -1.19 -3.26
C ILE A 71 1.19 -1.57 -3.67
N ILE A 72 0.51 -2.29 -2.78
CA ILE A 72 -0.87 -2.75 -2.93
C ILE A 72 -1.72 -2.25 -1.75
N GLY A 73 -2.84 -2.90 -1.47
CA GLY A 73 -3.66 -2.63 -0.27
C GLY A 73 -4.22 -1.20 -0.19
N ALA A 74 -4.28 -0.66 1.01
CA ALA A 74 -4.87 0.64 1.29
C ALA A 74 -4.11 1.81 0.64
N PHE A 75 -2.78 1.72 0.56
CA PHE A 75 -1.97 2.76 -0.08
C PHE A 75 -2.20 2.82 -1.59
N ALA A 76 -2.40 1.66 -2.25
CA ALA A 76 -2.77 1.64 -3.66
C ALA A 76 -4.21 2.16 -3.89
N VAL A 77 -5.14 1.91 -2.97
CA VAL A 77 -6.48 2.52 -3.02
C VAL A 77 -6.39 4.04 -2.92
N ALA A 78 -5.60 4.56 -1.98
CA ALA A 78 -5.40 6.01 -1.85
C ALA A 78 -4.76 6.62 -3.10
N PHE A 79 -3.77 5.94 -3.67
CA PHE A 79 -3.11 6.38 -4.90
C PHE A 79 -4.12 6.51 -6.07
N HIS A 80 -5.03 5.56 -6.24
CA HIS A 80 -5.97 5.52 -7.35
C HIS A 80 -7.32 6.20 -7.08
N ALA A 81 -7.71 6.39 -5.80
CA ALA A 81 -9.03 6.88 -5.43
C ALA A 81 -9.02 7.69 -4.13
N LYS A 82 -9.63 7.17 -3.06
CA LYS A 82 -9.86 7.84 -1.79
C LYS A 82 -8.96 7.27 -0.70
N PRO A 83 -8.21 8.12 0.05
CA PRO A 83 -7.41 7.65 1.18
C PRO A 83 -8.31 7.16 2.32
N ARG A 84 -7.84 6.13 3.00
CA ARG A 84 -8.40 5.63 4.25
C ARG A 84 -7.30 5.24 5.22
N PHE A 85 -7.61 5.24 6.51
CA PHE A 85 -6.67 4.78 7.53
C PHE A 85 -6.26 3.31 7.31
N THR A 86 -4.97 3.03 7.50
CA THR A 86 -4.40 1.69 7.59
C THR A 86 -3.28 1.65 8.60
N LYS A 87 -3.01 0.47 9.17
CA LYS A 87 -1.94 0.21 10.15
C LYS A 87 -0.73 -0.48 9.54
N ASP A 88 -0.83 -0.88 8.28
CA ASP A 88 0.12 -1.73 7.60
C ASP A 88 0.42 -1.21 6.19
N LEU A 89 1.59 -1.57 5.70
CA LEU A 89 2.00 -1.37 4.33
C LEU A 89 2.05 -2.75 3.65
N ASP A 90 1.18 -2.94 2.66
CA ASP A 90 1.12 -4.16 1.87
C ASP A 90 2.00 -4.03 0.63
N ILE A 91 2.92 -4.97 0.42
CA ILE A 91 3.84 -5.00 -0.71
C ILE A 91 3.77 -6.35 -1.41
N PHE A 92 3.44 -6.34 -2.70
CA PHE A 92 3.47 -7.52 -3.57
C PHE A 92 4.84 -7.63 -4.23
N VAL A 93 5.56 -8.73 -3.99
CA VAL A 93 6.91 -8.97 -4.47
C VAL A 93 6.97 -10.14 -5.46
N GLU A 94 7.87 -10.05 -6.46
CA GLU A 94 8.12 -11.13 -7.41
C GLU A 94 8.73 -12.34 -6.68
N ALA A 95 8.11 -13.51 -6.87
CA ALA A 95 8.51 -14.77 -6.21
C ALA A 95 9.61 -15.51 -6.98
N THR A 96 10.72 -14.83 -7.32
CA THR A 96 11.92 -15.45 -7.90
C THR A 96 13.04 -15.48 -6.87
N SER A 97 13.93 -16.49 -6.95
CA SER A 97 15.08 -16.59 -6.03
C SER A 97 15.97 -15.35 -6.09
N GLU A 98 16.20 -14.81 -7.29
CA GLU A 98 17.00 -13.61 -7.48
C GLU A 98 16.36 -12.39 -6.79
N ASN A 99 15.04 -12.20 -6.90
CA ASN A 99 14.36 -11.11 -6.25
C ASN A 99 14.29 -11.31 -4.72
N ALA A 100 14.14 -12.55 -4.26
CA ALA A 100 14.18 -12.90 -2.84
C ALA A 100 15.55 -12.58 -2.20
N GLU A 101 16.66 -12.84 -2.90
CA GLU A 101 18.00 -12.45 -2.44
C GLU A 101 18.14 -10.93 -2.30
N ARG A 102 17.68 -10.16 -3.29
CA ARG A 102 17.66 -8.69 -3.23
C ARG A 102 16.80 -8.18 -2.06
N LEU A 103 15.64 -8.80 -1.85
CA LEU A 103 14.74 -8.48 -0.76
C LEU A 103 15.37 -8.77 0.61
N LEU A 104 16.07 -9.90 0.77
CA LEU A 104 16.80 -10.23 1.99
C LEU A 104 17.87 -9.19 2.31
N HIS A 105 18.61 -8.70 1.32
CA HIS A 105 19.57 -7.60 1.52
C HIS A 105 18.90 -6.31 1.98
N ALA A 106 17.73 -5.97 1.43
CA ALA A 106 16.97 -4.80 1.86
C ALA A 106 16.45 -4.96 3.30
N ILE A 107 15.96 -6.16 3.67
CA ILE A 107 15.49 -6.48 5.03
C ILE A 107 16.63 -6.43 6.04
N ASP A 108 17.81 -6.95 5.69
CA ASP A 108 19.01 -6.89 6.55
C ASP A 108 19.45 -5.43 6.77
N ALA A 109 19.54 -4.64 5.69
CA ALA A 109 19.88 -3.21 5.76
C ALA A 109 18.86 -2.39 6.56
N PHE A 110 17.59 -2.80 6.57
CA PHE A 110 16.54 -2.18 7.38
C PHE A 110 16.65 -2.52 8.88
N GLY A 111 17.48 -3.51 9.25
CA GLY A 111 17.72 -3.91 10.63
C GLY A 111 17.03 -5.19 11.07
N PHE A 112 16.39 -5.92 10.16
CA PHE A 112 15.71 -7.19 10.44
C PHE A 112 16.52 -8.45 10.06
N GLY A 113 17.82 -8.32 9.76
CA GLY A 113 18.67 -9.43 9.35
C GLY A 113 18.80 -10.56 10.38
N THR A 114 18.50 -10.30 11.66
CA THR A 114 18.52 -11.32 12.73
C THR A 114 17.30 -12.23 12.77
N LEU A 115 16.28 -12.00 11.93
CA LEU A 115 15.06 -12.81 11.93
C LEU A 115 15.24 -14.21 11.33
N GLY A 116 16.38 -14.50 10.70
CA GLY A 116 16.69 -15.80 10.11
C GLY A 116 15.88 -16.13 8.87
N LEU A 117 15.38 -15.12 8.16
CA LEU A 117 14.64 -15.28 6.91
C LEU A 117 15.57 -15.81 5.80
N THR A 118 15.00 -16.60 4.91
CA THR A 118 15.67 -17.25 3.78
C THR A 118 14.91 -16.99 2.48
N VAL A 119 15.49 -17.34 1.34
CA VAL A 119 14.84 -17.26 0.02
C VAL A 119 13.51 -18.01 -0.01
N ASP A 120 13.39 -19.13 0.72
CA ASP A 120 12.18 -19.96 0.76
C ASP A 120 10.99 -19.25 1.42
N ASP A 121 11.24 -18.25 2.28
CA ASP A 121 10.19 -17.44 2.90
C ASP A 121 9.50 -16.49 1.92
N PHE A 122 10.11 -16.30 0.75
CA PHE A 122 9.59 -15.48 -0.35
C PHE A 122 9.25 -16.31 -1.61
N GLY A 123 9.14 -17.62 -1.46
CA GLY A 123 8.63 -18.51 -2.50
C GLY A 123 7.15 -18.23 -2.82
N PRO A 124 6.60 -18.89 -3.88
CA PRO A 124 5.21 -18.65 -4.30
C PRO A 124 4.18 -18.90 -3.18
N GLY A 125 3.22 -17.99 -3.03
CA GLY A 125 2.12 -18.12 -2.06
C GLY A 125 2.52 -17.83 -0.61
N ARG A 126 3.63 -17.15 -0.37
CA ARG A 126 4.09 -16.79 0.98
C ARG A 126 3.62 -15.40 1.41
N VAL A 127 3.46 -15.25 2.71
CA VAL A 127 3.22 -13.97 3.38
C VAL A 127 4.22 -13.85 4.51
N THR A 128 5.06 -12.83 4.46
CA THR A 128 6.05 -12.52 5.51
C THR A 128 5.70 -11.16 6.11
N GLN A 129 5.59 -11.09 7.43
CA GLN A 129 5.24 -9.87 8.18
C GLN A 129 6.46 -9.35 8.94
N LEU A 130 6.78 -8.08 8.76
CA LEU A 130 7.87 -7.39 9.45
C LEU A 130 7.28 -6.33 10.38
N GLY A 131 7.72 -6.34 11.64
CA GLY A 131 7.26 -5.39 12.66
C GLY A 131 5.85 -5.68 13.17
N ASP A 132 5.37 -4.75 14.00
CA ASP A 132 4.07 -4.82 14.67
C ASP A 132 3.19 -3.62 14.27
N PRO A 133 1.85 -3.76 14.32
CA PRO A 133 0.98 -2.60 14.12
C PRO A 133 1.27 -1.50 15.17
N PRO A 134 1.28 -0.23 14.76
CA PRO A 134 0.81 0.31 13.50
C PRO A 134 1.87 0.41 12.38
N ASN A 135 3.05 -0.15 12.55
CA ASN A 135 4.17 -0.04 11.62
C ASN A 135 4.52 -1.38 10.95
N ARG A 136 3.53 -2.27 10.79
CA ARG A 136 3.71 -3.58 10.16
C ARG A 136 3.83 -3.45 8.64
N ILE A 137 4.77 -4.20 8.07
CA ILE A 137 4.96 -4.36 6.63
C ILE A 137 4.59 -5.80 6.27
N ASP A 138 3.66 -5.97 5.35
CA ASP A 138 3.20 -7.26 4.86
C ASP A 138 3.77 -7.48 3.45
N LEU A 139 4.73 -8.42 3.34
CA LEU A 139 5.34 -8.84 2.07
C LEU A 139 4.59 -10.07 1.57
N VAL A 140 3.92 -9.95 0.43
CA VAL A 140 3.14 -11.05 -0.15
C VAL A 140 3.68 -11.42 -1.53
N THR A 141 3.74 -12.70 -1.83
CA THR A 141 4.24 -13.22 -3.11
C THR A 141 3.13 -13.73 -4.02
N SER A 142 1.88 -13.68 -3.55
CA SER A 142 0.69 -13.95 -4.36
C SER A 142 -0.49 -13.12 -3.85
N ILE A 143 -1.38 -12.75 -4.76
CA ILE A 143 -2.66 -12.10 -4.46
C ILE A 143 -3.77 -12.75 -5.30
N ASP A 144 -5.02 -12.64 -4.85
CA ASP A 144 -6.15 -13.23 -5.54
C ASP A 144 -6.41 -12.55 -6.89
N GLY A 145 -6.64 -13.34 -7.93
CA GLY A 145 -7.13 -12.89 -9.24
C GLY A 145 -6.14 -12.13 -10.12
N VAL A 146 -4.86 -12.01 -9.71
CA VAL A 146 -3.82 -11.28 -10.47
C VAL A 146 -2.46 -11.93 -10.25
N THR A 147 -1.72 -12.25 -11.33
CA THR A 147 -0.33 -12.67 -11.22
C THR A 147 0.62 -11.49 -11.04
N PHE A 148 1.85 -11.75 -10.58
CA PHE A 148 2.83 -10.68 -10.44
C PHE A 148 3.17 -10.04 -11.79
N GLU A 149 3.33 -10.83 -12.86
CA GLU A 149 3.63 -10.36 -14.21
C GLU A 149 2.55 -9.42 -14.75
N GLU A 150 1.26 -9.76 -14.56
CA GLU A 150 0.14 -8.91 -14.96
C GLU A 150 0.12 -7.60 -14.19
N ALA A 151 0.33 -7.67 -12.87
CA ALA A 151 0.39 -6.49 -12.01
C ALA A 151 1.58 -5.60 -12.36
N TRP A 152 2.75 -6.21 -12.62
CA TRP A 152 3.97 -5.50 -13.00
C TRP A 152 3.87 -4.84 -14.38
N ALA A 153 3.25 -5.49 -15.35
CA ALA A 153 3.02 -4.95 -16.69
C ALA A 153 2.12 -3.71 -16.68
N SER A 154 1.14 -3.67 -15.77
CA SER A 154 0.15 -2.57 -15.62
C SER A 154 0.45 -1.58 -14.50
N ARG A 155 1.65 -1.67 -13.89
CA ARG A 155 2.02 -0.86 -12.73
C ARG A 155 1.97 0.63 -13.01
N ALA A 156 1.71 1.40 -11.97
CA ALA A 156 1.70 2.85 -12.01
C ALA A 156 2.89 3.43 -11.24
N ALA A 157 3.59 4.39 -11.84
CA ALA A 157 4.66 5.12 -11.16
C ALA A 157 4.06 6.16 -10.21
N GLY A 158 4.66 6.31 -9.03
CA GLY A 158 4.29 7.33 -8.05
C GLY A 158 5.36 7.49 -6.98
N LYS A 159 5.04 8.28 -5.96
CA LYS A 159 5.96 8.55 -4.85
C LYS A 159 5.34 8.15 -3.52
N TYR A 160 6.20 7.73 -2.58
CA TYR A 160 5.89 7.61 -1.18
C TYR A 160 6.94 8.36 -0.36
N GLY A 161 6.55 9.43 0.32
CA GLY A 161 7.49 10.23 1.11
C GLY A 161 8.70 10.77 0.32
N GLY A 162 8.52 11.03 -0.99
CA GLY A 162 9.58 11.48 -1.89
C GLY A 162 10.37 10.35 -2.59
N VAL A 163 10.22 9.10 -2.18
CA VAL A 163 10.82 7.92 -2.84
C VAL A 163 10.00 7.53 -4.05
N ASP A 164 10.65 7.33 -5.20
CA ASP A 164 10.00 6.83 -6.43
C ASP A 164 9.68 5.33 -6.25
N VAL A 165 8.41 4.97 -6.37
CA VAL A 165 7.91 3.60 -6.14
C VAL A 165 6.92 3.18 -7.22
N TRP A 166 6.59 1.89 -7.23
CA TRP A 166 5.57 1.34 -8.10
C TRP A 166 4.35 0.92 -7.30
N TYR A 167 3.19 1.32 -7.78
CA TYR A 167 1.89 0.88 -7.29
C TYR A 167 1.31 -0.15 -8.26
N ILE A 168 0.52 -1.10 -7.76
CA ILE A 168 -0.30 -1.95 -8.62
C ILE A 168 -1.23 -1.07 -9.47
N GLY A 169 -1.38 -1.40 -10.76
CA GLY A 169 -2.27 -0.66 -11.65
C GLY A 169 -3.73 -0.76 -11.21
N ARG A 170 -4.54 0.29 -11.50
CA ARG A 170 -5.93 0.40 -11.04
C ARG A 170 -6.78 -0.82 -11.41
N ASP A 171 -6.70 -1.28 -12.66
CA ASP A 171 -7.51 -2.42 -13.13
C ASP A 171 -7.08 -3.74 -12.47
N ALA A 172 -5.78 -3.94 -12.24
CA ALA A 172 -5.28 -5.09 -11.51
C ALA A 172 -5.72 -5.04 -10.04
N LEU A 173 -5.69 -3.86 -9.39
CA LEU A 173 -6.19 -3.67 -8.03
C LEU A 173 -7.69 -3.98 -7.92
N VAL A 174 -8.49 -3.54 -8.89
CA VAL A 174 -9.94 -3.84 -8.95
C VAL A 174 -10.18 -5.34 -9.10
N ARG A 175 -9.42 -6.03 -9.97
CA ARG A 175 -9.52 -7.50 -10.12
C ARG A 175 -9.16 -8.21 -8.83
N ASN A 176 -8.05 -7.83 -8.20
CA ASN A 176 -7.61 -8.42 -6.93
C ASN A 176 -8.68 -8.27 -5.85
N LYS A 177 -9.19 -7.05 -5.63
CA LYS A 177 -10.22 -6.80 -4.61
C LYS A 177 -11.54 -7.51 -4.92
N THR A 178 -11.90 -7.66 -6.19
CA THR A 178 -13.07 -8.42 -6.61
C THR A 178 -12.91 -9.91 -6.32
N ALA A 179 -11.73 -10.47 -6.53
CA ALA A 179 -11.44 -11.89 -6.27
C ALA A 179 -11.34 -12.19 -4.76
N ALA A 180 -10.69 -11.32 -3.99
CA ALA A 180 -10.54 -11.47 -2.54
C ALA A 180 -11.88 -11.29 -1.79
N ALA A 181 -12.74 -10.36 -2.25
CA ALA A 181 -14.12 -10.13 -1.79
C ALA A 181 -14.30 -10.01 -0.27
N ARG A 182 -13.27 -9.59 0.48
CA ARG A 182 -13.40 -9.32 1.92
C ARG A 182 -14.29 -8.07 2.15
N PRO A 183 -14.93 -7.90 3.31
CA PRO A 183 -15.80 -6.75 3.57
C PRO A 183 -15.12 -5.40 3.23
N GLN A 184 -13.85 -5.24 3.61
CA GLN A 184 -13.08 -4.03 3.30
C GLN A 184 -12.81 -3.87 1.80
N ASP A 185 -12.58 -4.97 1.06
CA ASP A 185 -12.36 -4.93 -0.38
C ASP A 185 -13.60 -4.46 -1.14
N LEU A 186 -14.80 -4.84 -0.68
CA LEU A 186 -16.06 -4.36 -1.25
C LEU A 186 -16.25 -2.85 -1.03
N MET A 187 -15.84 -2.32 0.12
CA MET A 187 -15.85 -0.87 0.39
C MET A 187 -14.85 -0.14 -0.50
N ASP A 188 -13.64 -0.68 -0.62
CA ASP A 188 -12.59 -0.11 -1.49
C ASP A 188 -13.03 -0.11 -2.98
N LEU A 189 -13.71 -1.18 -3.44
CA LEU A 189 -14.25 -1.25 -4.80
C LEU A 189 -15.28 -0.16 -5.10
N ALA A 190 -16.09 0.24 -4.11
CA ALA A 190 -17.05 1.32 -4.29
C ALA A 190 -16.36 2.68 -4.56
N THR A 191 -15.14 2.88 -4.05
CA THR A 191 -14.34 4.10 -4.30
C THR A 191 -13.50 4.02 -5.57
N LEU A 192 -13.15 2.79 -6.01
CA LEU A 192 -12.34 2.54 -7.21
C LEU A 192 -13.15 2.51 -8.50
N ARG A 193 -14.46 2.37 -8.46
CA ARG A 193 -15.37 2.35 -9.62
C ARG A 193 -15.94 3.71 -9.91
#